data_4ec7bdc7f2f8e4fd56de0408208e5a7c
#
_entry.id   4ec7bdc7f2f8e4fd56de0408208e5a7c
#
_cell.length_a   1.000
_cell.length_b   1.000
_cell.length_c   1.000
_cell.angle_alpha   90.00
_cell.angle_beta   90.00
_cell.angle_gamma   90.00
#
_symmetry.space_group_name_H-M   'P 1'
#
loop_
_entity.id
_entity.type
_entity.pdbx_description
1 polymer ?
#
loop_
_entity_poly.entity_id
_entity_poly.type
_entity_poly.pdbx_seq_one_letter_code
_entity_poly.pdbx_strand_id
1 'polypeptide(L)'
;GAPEFAYIETSPGKTTKVNICALGGSISTPVTGLKAKLVEVKSFEELESLGRDKIQGKIVFYNRPMDATIIDTFKAYGGCVNQRYEGAVHATEYGAAGVIVRSMNLKIDDLPHTGSMTYGEIPVKDRIPSAAISTQHADLLSSMLKMDNDIQFYFKQNCKQMDDVLSHNVIGEITGSEFPDEYIVVGGHLDSWDIGDGSHDDGAGCVQSMD
;
A
#
# COMPACT_ATOMS: atom_id res chain seq x y z
N GLY A 1 -16.16 7.36 2.20
CA GLY A 1 -16.69 6.36 1.27
C GLY A 1 -17.15 5.08 2.00
N ALA A 2 -17.71 4.11 1.28
CA ALA A 2 -17.96 2.80 1.88
C ALA A 2 -16.65 2.11 2.20
N PRO A 3 -16.54 1.38 3.33
CA PRO A 3 -15.32 0.67 3.68
C PRO A 3 -14.98 -0.39 2.61
N GLU A 4 -13.69 -0.70 2.50
CA GLU A 4 -13.19 -1.74 1.61
C GLU A 4 -13.70 -3.11 2.06
N PHE A 5 -13.86 -3.99 1.10
CA PHE A 5 -14.31 -5.36 1.36
C PHE A 5 -13.52 -6.34 0.50
N ALA A 6 -13.03 -7.42 1.11
CA ALA A 6 -12.30 -8.46 0.39
C ALA A 6 -12.51 -9.84 0.98
N TYR A 7 -12.35 -10.85 0.13
CA TYR A 7 -12.32 -12.26 0.54
C TYR A 7 -11.48 -13.12 -0.41
N ILE A 8 -10.97 -14.21 0.13
CA ILE A 8 -10.37 -15.32 -0.61
C ILE A 8 -11.46 -16.35 -0.86
N GLU A 9 -11.56 -16.87 -2.07
CA GLU A 9 -12.50 -17.96 -2.43
C GLU A 9 -11.73 -19.17 -2.91
N THR A 10 -11.88 -20.28 -2.19
CA THR A 10 -11.21 -21.56 -2.50
C THR A 10 -12.06 -22.49 -3.37
N SER A 11 -13.38 -22.34 -3.32
CA SER A 11 -14.35 -23.00 -4.19
C SER A 11 -15.64 -22.18 -4.18
N PRO A 12 -16.53 -22.36 -5.17
CA PRO A 12 -17.76 -21.57 -5.26
C PRO A 12 -18.52 -21.52 -3.93
N GLY A 13 -18.65 -20.29 -3.38
CA GLY A 13 -19.34 -20.03 -2.11
C GLY A 13 -18.53 -20.29 -0.84
N LYS A 14 -17.32 -20.88 -0.92
CA LYS A 14 -16.44 -21.07 0.23
C LYS A 14 -15.44 -19.91 0.34
N THR A 15 -15.78 -18.92 1.13
CA THR A 15 -15.03 -17.68 1.25
C THR A 15 -14.43 -17.48 2.63
N THR A 16 -13.27 -16.82 2.68
CA THR A 16 -12.63 -16.34 3.89
C THR A 16 -12.45 -14.82 3.77
N LYS A 17 -13.13 -14.05 4.63
CA LYS A 17 -12.99 -12.61 4.68
C LYS A 17 -11.56 -12.23 5.07
N VAL A 18 -11.02 -11.19 4.43
CA VAL A 18 -9.70 -10.63 4.73
C VAL A 18 -9.79 -9.11 4.81
N ASN A 19 -8.91 -8.51 5.60
CA ASN A 19 -8.86 -7.06 5.74
C ASN A 19 -7.85 -6.47 4.75
N ILE A 20 -8.33 -5.46 4.02
CA ILE A 20 -7.53 -4.67 3.07
C ILE A 20 -7.74 -3.18 3.35
N CYS A 21 -6.81 -2.37 2.85
CA CYS A 21 -6.92 -0.91 2.79
C CYS A 21 -6.45 -0.44 1.41
N ALA A 22 -7.21 0.43 0.77
CA ALA A 22 -6.81 1.01 -0.50
C ALA A 22 -5.47 1.75 -0.37
N LEU A 23 -4.61 1.68 -1.40
CA LEU A 23 -3.38 2.46 -1.44
C LEU A 23 -3.67 3.92 -1.82
N GLY A 24 -2.92 4.84 -1.24
CA GLY A 24 -3.04 6.27 -1.51
C GLY A 24 -2.68 6.61 -2.97
N GLY A 25 -3.66 7.11 -3.71
CA GLY A 25 -3.56 7.35 -5.15
C GLY A 25 -4.17 6.25 -6.02
N SER A 26 -4.63 5.15 -5.43
CA SER A 26 -5.29 4.06 -6.17
C SER A 26 -6.62 4.51 -6.79
N ILE A 27 -7.10 3.75 -7.78
CA ILE A 27 -8.43 3.91 -8.38
C ILE A 27 -9.45 2.96 -7.76
N SER A 28 -10.74 3.23 -7.98
CA SER A 28 -11.84 2.32 -7.63
C SER A 28 -11.76 1.01 -8.41
N THR A 29 -12.24 -0.07 -7.79
CA THR A 29 -12.66 -1.25 -8.54
C THR A 29 -13.91 -0.96 -9.36
N PRO A 30 -14.28 -1.83 -10.33
CA PRO A 30 -15.64 -1.82 -10.89
C PRO A 30 -16.71 -1.83 -9.80
N VAL A 31 -17.90 -1.33 -10.09
CA VAL A 31 -19.03 -1.25 -9.11
C VAL A 31 -19.34 -2.62 -8.48
N THR A 32 -19.17 -3.69 -9.24
CA THR A 32 -19.36 -5.08 -8.77
C THR A 32 -18.18 -5.65 -8.00
N GLY A 33 -17.08 -4.88 -7.84
CA GLY A 33 -15.80 -5.35 -7.34
C GLY A 33 -14.94 -6.00 -8.41
N LEU A 34 -13.75 -6.41 -8.05
CA LEU A 34 -12.81 -7.15 -8.90
C LEU A 34 -12.62 -8.55 -8.32
N LYS A 35 -12.87 -9.58 -9.15
CA LYS A 35 -12.64 -10.98 -8.80
C LYS A 35 -11.75 -11.64 -9.85
N ALA A 36 -10.61 -12.16 -9.44
CA ALA A 36 -9.68 -12.86 -10.34
C ALA A 36 -8.81 -13.87 -9.57
N LYS A 37 -8.15 -14.77 -10.31
CA LYS A 37 -7.06 -15.59 -9.77
C LYS A 37 -5.90 -14.69 -9.38
N LEU A 38 -5.07 -15.16 -8.44
CA LEU A 38 -3.85 -14.44 -8.03
C LEU A 38 -2.60 -15.09 -8.59
N VAL A 39 -1.55 -14.28 -8.59
CA VAL A 39 -0.18 -14.74 -8.72
C VAL A 39 0.66 -14.03 -7.66
N GLU A 40 1.32 -14.82 -6.80
CA GLU A 40 2.22 -14.30 -5.78
C GLU A 40 3.60 -14.06 -6.36
N VAL A 41 4.18 -12.90 -6.07
CA VAL A 41 5.57 -12.54 -6.41
C VAL A 41 6.22 -11.79 -5.24
N LYS A 42 7.54 -11.86 -5.14
CA LYS A 42 8.33 -11.19 -4.10
C LYS A 42 9.24 -10.10 -4.66
N SER A 43 9.36 -10.00 -5.98
CA SER A 43 10.16 -8.97 -6.63
C SER A 43 9.62 -8.64 -8.02
N PHE A 44 10.12 -7.56 -8.60
CA PHE A 44 9.80 -7.20 -10.00
C PHE A 44 10.48 -8.14 -11.00
N GLU A 45 11.66 -8.65 -10.67
CA GLU A 45 12.35 -9.66 -11.48
C GLU A 45 11.57 -10.98 -11.55
N GLU A 46 10.95 -11.37 -10.44
CA GLU A 46 10.06 -12.55 -10.42
C GLU A 46 8.82 -12.31 -11.27
N LEU A 47 8.19 -11.13 -11.19
CA LEU A 47 7.07 -10.73 -12.03
C LEU A 47 7.46 -10.77 -13.52
N GLU A 48 8.61 -10.19 -13.88
CA GLU A 48 9.15 -10.19 -15.24
C GLU A 48 9.37 -11.60 -15.76
N SER A 49 9.97 -12.47 -14.94
CA SER A 49 10.23 -13.87 -15.30
C SER A 49 8.97 -14.67 -15.62
N LEU A 50 7.85 -14.35 -14.96
CA LEU A 50 6.55 -14.95 -15.20
C LEU A 50 5.93 -14.48 -16.53
N GLY A 51 6.15 -13.22 -16.87
CA GLY A 51 5.69 -12.61 -18.11
C GLY A 51 4.16 -12.50 -18.23
N ARG A 52 3.74 -11.92 -19.34
CA ARG A 52 2.32 -11.63 -19.62
C ARG A 52 1.43 -12.89 -19.57
N ASP A 53 1.89 -14.01 -20.08
CA ASP A 53 1.10 -15.25 -20.15
C ASP A 53 0.63 -15.76 -18.79
N LYS A 54 1.41 -15.52 -17.75
CA LYS A 54 1.08 -15.91 -16.38
C LYS A 54 0.34 -14.85 -15.59
N ILE A 55 0.46 -13.59 -15.99
CA ILE A 55 -0.03 -12.41 -15.23
C ILE A 55 -1.35 -11.87 -15.79
N GLN A 56 -1.55 -11.88 -17.11
CA GLN A 56 -2.69 -11.22 -17.75
C GLN A 56 -4.04 -11.61 -17.13
N GLY A 57 -4.83 -10.60 -16.74
CA GLY A 57 -6.15 -10.75 -16.14
C GLY A 57 -6.16 -11.27 -14.70
N LYS A 58 -5.01 -11.47 -14.08
CA LYS A 58 -4.89 -11.87 -12.67
C LYS A 58 -4.64 -10.69 -11.75
N ILE A 59 -4.80 -10.90 -10.46
CA ILE A 59 -4.34 -9.99 -9.41
C ILE A 59 -2.90 -10.37 -9.06
N VAL A 60 -1.99 -9.42 -9.12
CA VAL A 60 -0.61 -9.62 -8.64
C VAL A 60 -0.59 -9.40 -7.13
N PHE A 61 -0.14 -10.39 -6.41
CA PHE A 61 0.07 -10.34 -4.97
C PHE A 61 1.56 -10.17 -4.67
N TYR A 62 1.96 -8.95 -4.34
CA TYR A 62 3.32 -8.66 -3.90
C TYR A 62 3.48 -9.03 -2.43
N ASN A 63 4.30 -10.05 -2.15
CA ASN A 63 4.44 -10.62 -0.80
C ASN A 63 5.90 -10.67 -0.32
N ARG A 64 6.67 -9.59 -0.52
CA ARG A 64 7.99 -9.44 0.10
C ARG A 64 7.81 -8.86 1.50
N PRO A 65 8.15 -9.61 2.56
CA PRO A 65 8.08 -9.09 3.92
C PRO A 65 9.18 -8.06 4.17
N MET A 66 8.96 -7.20 5.15
CA MET A 66 9.99 -6.36 5.74
C MET A 66 11.03 -7.25 6.46
N ASP A 67 12.32 -6.98 6.26
CA ASP A 67 13.39 -7.80 6.82
C ASP A 67 13.60 -7.52 8.31
N ALA A 68 13.22 -8.46 9.17
CA ALA A 68 13.33 -8.38 10.62
C ALA A 68 14.78 -8.45 11.14
N THR A 69 15.76 -8.80 10.30
CA THR A 69 17.18 -8.85 10.70
C THR A 69 17.86 -7.49 10.63
N ILE A 70 17.25 -6.53 9.95
CA ILE A 70 17.76 -5.17 9.80
C ILE A 70 17.30 -4.32 10.98
N ILE A 71 18.24 -3.92 11.85
CA ILE A 71 17.96 -3.10 13.03
C ILE A 71 17.47 -1.69 12.63
N ASP A 72 18.06 -1.12 11.58
CA ASP A 72 17.62 0.16 11.02
C ASP A 72 16.26 -0.04 10.31
N THR A 73 15.20 0.40 10.99
CA THR A 73 13.82 0.21 10.53
C THR A 73 13.56 0.87 9.18
N PHE A 74 14.15 2.05 8.91
CA PHE A 74 13.99 2.71 7.62
C PHE A 74 14.69 1.95 6.48
N LYS A 75 15.83 1.33 6.76
CA LYS A 75 16.48 0.43 5.79
C LYS A 75 15.63 -0.81 5.51
N ALA A 76 15.08 -1.43 6.54
CA ALA A 76 14.19 -2.58 6.40
C ALA A 76 12.94 -2.22 5.57
N TYR A 77 12.34 -1.07 5.86
CA TYR A 77 11.20 -0.53 5.11
C TYR A 77 11.58 -0.20 3.66
N GLY A 78 12.69 0.51 3.44
CA GLY A 78 13.21 0.85 2.10
C GLY A 78 13.47 -0.39 1.24
N GLY A 79 13.83 -1.53 1.86
CA GLY A 79 14.04 -2.81 1.17
C GLY A 79 12.77 -3.44 0.59
N CYS A 80 11.57 -3.01 0.99
CA CYS A 80 10.31 -3.58 0.51
C CYS A 80 9.28 -2.55 0.00
N VAL A 81 9.50 -1.25 0.20
CA VAL A 81 8.51 -0.21 -0.14
C VAL A 81 8.20 -0.09 -1.63
N ASN A 82 9.13 -0.40 -2.51
CA ASN A 82 8.94 -0.30 -3.95
C ASN A 82 7.79 -1.18 -4.47
N GLN A 83 7.54 -2.35 -3.85
CA GLN A 83 6.41 -3.20 -4.22
C GLN A 83 5.05 -2.50 -4.02
N ARG A 84 4.93 -1.60 -3.05
CA ARG A 84 3.75 -0.76 -2.85
C ARG A 84 3.76 0.43 -3.80
N TYR A 85 4.87 1.14 -3.87
CA TYR A 85 4.94 2.40 -4.58
C TYR A 85 4.82 2.23 -6.10
N GLU A 86 5.54 1.27 -6.68
CA GLU A 86 5.63 1.04 -8.14
C GLU A 86 4.95 -0.25 -8.61
N GLY A 87 4.46 -1.08 -7.68
CA GLY A 87 3.91 -2.40 -8.02
C GLY A 87 2.80 -2.37 -9.06
N ALA A 88 1.94 -1.34 -9.04
CA ALA A 88 0.88 -1.18 -10.04
C ALA A 88 1.44 -0.86 -11.43
N VAL A 89 2.54 -0.09 -11.52
CA VAL A 89 3.21 0.22 -12.80
C VAL A 89 3.69 -1.06 -13.45
N HIS A 90 4.53 -1.83 -12.74
CA HIS A 90 5.07 -3.08 -13.25
C HIS A 90 3.98 -4.13 -13.55
N ALA A 91 2.98 -4.27 -12.70
CA ALA A 91 1.90 -5.23 -12.92
C ALA A 91 1.07 -4.89 -14.18
N THR A 92 0.83 -3.60 -14.45
CA THR A 92 0.07 -3.14 -15.62
C THR A 92 0.78 -3.49 -16.94
N GLU A 93 2.11 -3.45 -16.98
CA GLU A 93 2.91 -3.82 -18.15
C GLU A 93 2.63 -5.25 -18.62
N TYR A 94 2.32 -6.15 -17.69
CA TYR A 94 1.98 -7.54 -17.96
C TYR A 94 0.48 -7.81 -18.02
N GLY A 95 -0.36 -6.76 -17.98
CA GLY A 95 -1.82 -6.87 -18.12
C GLY A 95 -2.53 -7.42 -16.88
N ALA A 96 -1.99 -7.20 -15.69
CA ALA A 96 -2.69 -7.53 -14.44
C ALA A 96 -4.03 -6.79 -14.33
N ALA A 97 -4.99 -7.39 -13.64
CA ALA A 97 -6.30 -6.79 -13.39
C ALA A 97 -6.33 -5.94 -12.11
N GLY A 98 -5.41 -6.15 -11.20
CA GLY A 98 -5.29 -5.43 -9.93
C GLY A 98 -4.04 -5.86 -9.16
N VAL A 99 -3.78 -5.17 -8.05
CA VAL A 99 -2.62 -5.43 -7.19
C VAL A 99 -3.06 -5.52 -5.74
N ILE A 100 -2.52 -6.51 -5.03
CA ILE A 100 -2.59 -6.62 -3.57
C ILE A 100 -1.16 -6.64 -3.04
N VAL A 101 -0.88 -5.83 -2.03
CA VAL A 101 0.46 -5.69 -1.45
C VAL A 101 0.44 -6.05 0.03
N ARG A 102 1.36 -6.91 0.45
CA ARG A 102 1.60 -7.18 1.87
C ARG A 102 1.91 -5.88 2.61
N SER A 103 1.25 -5.64 3.73
CA SER A 103 1.57 -4.52 4.62
C SER A 103 3.02 -4.61 5.11
N MET A 104 3.69 -3.46 5.17
CA MET A 104 5.11 -3.35 5.48
C MET A 104 5.31 -2.97 6.94
N ASN A 105 5.23 -3.98 7.80
CA ASN A 105 5.60 -3.91 9.20
C ASN A 105 6.19 -5.26 9.65
N LEU A 106 6.82 -5.27 10.84
CA LEU A 106 7.41 -6.48 11.43
C LEU A 106 6.40 -7.27 12.28
N LYS A 107 5.33 -6.61 12.72
CA LYS A 107 4.27 -7.25 13.51
C LYS A 107 3.36 -8.06 12.60
N ILE A 108 3.02 -9.26 13.02
CA ILE A 108 2.00 -10.07 12.36
C ILE A 108 0.66 -9.76 13.03
N ASP A 109 -0.16 -9.01 12.34
CA ASP A 109 -1.49 -8.61 12.80
C ASP A 109 -2.48 -8.50 11.64
N ASP A 110 -3.73 -8.20 11.96
CA ASP A 110 -4.83 -8.06 11.00
C ASP A 110 -5.15 -6.60 10.67
N LEU A 111 -4.15 -5.74 10.74
CA LEU A 111 -4.26 -4.32 10.40
C LEU A 111 -3.55 -4.03 9.08
N PRO A 112 -4.27 -3.81 7.97
CA PRO A 112 -3.64 -3.43 6.71
C PRO A 112 -3.08 -2.01 6.80
N HIS A 113 -1.86 -1.81 6.30
CA HIS A 113 -1.20 -0.52 6.26
C HIS A 113 -1.27 0.07 4.86
N THR A 114 -1.91 1.21 4.72
CA THR A 114 -1.91 1.98 3.49
C THR A 114 -0.58 2.74 3.30
N GLY A 115 -0.50 3.52 2.28
CA GLY A 115 0.60 4.42 1.93
C GLY A 115 0.50 4.82 0.47
N SER A 116 1.27 5.82 0.07
CA SER A 116 1.26 6.32 -1.30
C SER A 116 1.77 5.29 -2.31
N MET A 117 1.19 5.35 -3.50
CA MET A 117 1.62 4.63 -4.67
C MET A 117 1.66 5.57 -5.88
N THR A 118 2.28 5.14 -6.95
CA THR A 118 2.28 5.86 -8.23
C THR A 118 1.71 5.00 -9.35
N TYR A 119 1.20 5.67 -10.37
CA TYR A 119 0.91 5.07 -11.67
C TYR A 119 1.94 5.49 -12.73
N GLY A 120 2.95 6.32 -12.36
CA GLY A 120 3.90 6.85 -13.33
C GLY A 120 3.19 7.49 -14.52
N GLU A 121 3.60 7.10 -15.72
CA GLU A 121 3.02 7.58 -16.98
C GLU A 121 1.79 6.78 -17.46
N ILE A 122 1.25 5.85 -16.65
CA ILE A 122 0.10 5.02 -17.06
C ILE A 122 -1.13 5.90 -17.22
N PRO A 123 -1.75 5.93 -18.42
CA PRO A 123 -2.97 6.68 -18.67
C PRO A 123 -4.10 6.23 -17.72
N VAL A 124 -4.96 7.17 -17.32
CA VAL A 124 -6.04 6.90 -16.33
C VAL A 124 -6.91 5.70 -16.72
N LYS A 125 -7.20 5.52 -18.02
CA LYS A 125 -8.02 4.42 -18.54
C LYS A 125 -7.39 3.02 -18.37
N ASP A 126 -6.06 2.97 -18.21
CA ASP A 126 -5.28 1.73 -18.16
C ASP A 126 -4.82 1.42 -16.71
N ARG A 127 -5.13 2.29 -15.75
CA ARG A 127 -4.81 2.10 -14.33
C ARG A 127 -5.60 0.94 -13.74
N ILE A 128 -4.96 0.24 -12.81
CA ILE A 128 -5.55 -0.92 -12.11
C ILE A 128 -5.69 -0.64 -10.61
N PRO A 129 -6.76 -1.14 -9.95
CA PRO A 129 -6.95 -0.93 -8.52
C PRO A 129 -5.90 -1.65 -7.69
N SER A 130 -5.45 -1.02 -6.61
CA SER A 130 -4.37 -1.49 -5.75
C SER A 130 -4.70 -1.29 -4.28
N ALA A 131 -4.52 -2.34 -3.46
CA ALA A 131 -4.76 -2.31 -2.03
C ALA A 131 -3.66 -3.02 -1.24
N ALA A 132 -3.49 -2.63 0.02
CA ALA A 132 -2.69 -3.38 0.99
C ALA A 132 -3.56 -4.46 1.66
N ILE A 133 -2.95 -5.60 1.97
CA ILE A 133 -3.51 -6.67 2.81
C ILE A 133 -2.71 -6.76 4.11
N SER A 134 -3.37 -7.09 5.23
CA SER A 134 -2.69 -7.25 6.52
C SER A 134 -1.60 -8.33 6.46
N THR A 135 -0.60 -8.25 7.32
CA THR A 135 0.50 -9.23 7.38
C THR A 135 -0.01 -10.63 7.68
N GLN A 136 -0.98 -10.76 8.61
CA GLN A 136 -1.62 -12.03 8.94
C GLN A 136 -2.35 -12.65 7.74
N HIS A 137 -3.14 -11.85 7.02
CA HIS A 137 -3.87 -12.35 5.85
C HIS A 137 -2.97 -12.56 4.63
N ALA A 138 -1.85 -11.84 4.53
CA ALA A 138 -0.84 -12.12 3.50
C ALA A 138 -0.19 -13.49 3.70
N ASP A 139 0.13 -13.87 4.96
CA ASP A 139 0.66 -15.19 5.29
C ASP A 139 -0.38 -16.29 5.04
N LEU A 140 -1.64 -16.05 5.40
CA LEU A 140 -2.75 -16.96 5.10
C LEU A 140 -2.89 -17.18 3.59
N LEU A 141 -2.97 -16.10 2.81
CA LEU A 141 -3.13 -16.14 1.35
C LEU A 141 -1.96 -16.89 0.69
N SER A 142 -0.72 -16.58 1.08
CA SER A 142 0.47 -17.28 0.59
C SER A 142 0.44 -18.79 0.90
N SER A 143 0.01 -19.14 2.12
CA SER A 143 -0.13 -20.55 2.50
C SER A 143 -1.20 -21.29 1.67
N MET A 144 -2.31 -20.62 1.41
CA MET A 144 -3.40 -21.18 0.59
C MET A 144 -2.97 -21.34 -0.87
N LEU A 145 -2.25 -20.36 -1.45
CA LEU A 145 -1.74 -20.42 -2.83
C LEU A 145 -0.74 -21.57 -3.05
N LYS A 146 0.02 -21.94 -2.01
CA LYS A 146 0.91 -23.12 -2.08
C LYS A 146 0.18 -24.45 -2.15
N MET A 147 -1.04 -24.49 -1.62
CA MET A 147 -1.90 -25.70 -1.64
C MET A 147 -2.79 -25.78 -2.88
N ASP A 148 -3.23 -24.64 -3.37
CA ASP A 148 -4.15 -24.54 -4.51
C ASP A 148 -3.91 -23.25 -5.29
N ASN A 149 -3.48 -23.39 -6.55
CA ASN A 149 -3.22 -22.26 -7.45
C ASN A 149 -4.49 -21.70 -8.10
N ASP A 150 -5.65 -22.32 -7.87
CA ASP A 150 -6.92 -21.93 -8.49
C ASP A 150 -7.79 -21.04 -7.60
N ILE A 151 -7.31 -20.67 -6.40
CA ILE A 151 -8.00 -19.71 -5.55
C ILE A 151 -8.22 -18.38 -6.25
N GLN A 152 -9.37 -17.78 -5.95
CA GLN A 152 -9.73 -16.45 -6.42
C GLN A 152 -9.71 -15.46 -5.27
N PHE A 153 -9.39 -14.24 -5.59
CA PHE A 153 -9.46 -13.10 -4.67
C PHE A 153 -10.49 -12.11 -5.21
N TYR A 154 -11.37 -11.70 -4.32
CA TYR A 154 -12.32 -10.61 -4.58
C TYR A 154 -11.98 -9.44 -3.71
N PHE A 155 -11.98 -8.24 -4.29
CA PHE A 155 -11.98 -7.02 -3.49
C PHE A 155 -12.80 -5.92 -4.14
N LYS A 156 -13.28 -5.02 -3.29
CA LYS A 156 -14.02 -3.83 -3.67
C LYS A 156 -13.52 -2.65 -2.87
N GLN A 157 -13.18 -1.57 -3.56
CA GLN A 157 -12.78 -0.29 -2.99
C GLN A 157 -13.36 0.86 -3.79
N ASN A 158 -13.58 1.98 -3.11
CA ASN A 158 -14.12 3.21 -3.70
C ASN A 158 -13.12 4.34 -3.50
N CYS A 159 -12.22 4.52 -4.44
CA CYS A 159 -11.21 5.58 -4.42
C CYS A 159 -11.61 6.69 -5.37
N LYS A 160 -11.49 7.91 -4.94
CA LYS A 160 -11.76 9.08 -5.76
C LYS A 160 -10.73 10.17 -5.47
N GLN A 161 -10.09 10.66 -6.51
CA GLN A 161 -9.32 11.90 -6.40
C GLN A 161 -10.33 13.04 -6.22
N MET A 162 -10.19 13.76 -5.12
CA MET A 162 -10.98 14.96 -4.82
C MET A 162 -10.25 16.19 -5.37
N ASP A 163 -10.98 17.29 -5.49
CA ASP A 163 -10.38 18.58 -5.79
C ASP A 163 -9.43 19.02 -4.67
N ASP A 164 -8.42 19.81 -5.02
CA ASP A 164 -7.48 20.37 -4.06
C ASP A 164 -8.21 21.25 -3.04
N VAL A 165 -7.82 21.17 -1.79
CA VAL A 165 -8.36 22.00 -0.71
C VAL A 165 -7.25 22.89 -0.13
N LEU A 166 -7.63 24.09 0.32
CA LEU A 166 -6.69 24.99 0.98
C LEU A 166 -6.19 24.34 2.27
N SER A 167 -4.86 24.30 2.42
CA SER A 167 -4.18 23.87 3.63
C SER A 167 -3.14 24.92 4.05
N HIS A 168 -2.56 24.76 5.25
CA HIS A 168 -1.67 25.74 5.85
C HIS A 168 -0.47 25.07 6.50
N ASN A 169 0.69 25.74 6.43
CA ASN A 169 1.81 25.50 7.33
C ASN A 169 1.68 26.43 8.53
N VAL A 170 1.97 25.92 9.73
CA VAL A 170 2.07 26.73 10.95
C VAL A 170 3.56 26.98 11.20
N ILE A 171 3.98 28.24 11.23
CA ILE A 171 5.39 28.61 11.37
C ILE A 171 5.54 29.50 12.61
N GLY A 172 6.47 29.12 13.49
CA GLY A 172 6.95 29.92 14.58
C GLY A 172 8.46 30.22 14.38
N GLU A 173 8.93 31.37 14.75
CA GLU A 173 10.33 31.77 14.61
C GLU A 173 10.86 32.41 15.92
N ILE A 174 12.06 32.03 16.28
CA ILE A 174 12.86 32.71 17.30
C ILE A 174 14.15 33.21 16.62
N THR A 175 14.23 34.51 16.39
CA THR A 175 15.38 35.12 15.73
C THR A 175 16.63 35.06 16.61
N GLY A 176 17.73 34.53 16.06
CA GLY A 176 19.02 34.48 16.74
C GLY A 176 19.62 35.86 17.00
N SER A 177 20.35 36.02 18.10
CA SER A 177 20.99 37.29 18.47
C SER A 177 22.38 37.49 17.83
N GLU A 178 23.08 36.38 17.50
CA GLU A 178 24.45 36.47 16.95
C GLU A 178 24.46 36.28 15.43
N PHE A 179 23.61 35.40 14.91
CA PHE A 179 23.52 35.07 13.49
C PHE A 179 22.06 35.13 13.03
N PRO A 180 21.43 36.31 12.95
CA PRO A 180 19.99 36.44 12.69
C PRO A 180 19.56 35.96 11.27
N ASP A 181 20.51 35.83 10.37
CA ASP A 181 20.27 35.36 8.97
C ASP A 181 20.53 33.84 8.78
N GLU A 182 20.92 33.14 9.85
CA GLU A 182 21.10 31.68 9.83
C GLU A 182 19.92 31.01 10.50
N TYR A 183 19.35 30.00 9.81
CA TYR A 183 18.14 29.31 10.25
C TYR A 183 18.41 27.83 10.56
N ILE A 184 17.93 27.39 11.72
CA ILE A 184 17.78 25.99 12.05
C ILE A 184 16.28 25.68 11.93
N VAL A 185 15.90 24.80 11.04
CA VAL A 185 14.50 24.42 10.81
C VAL A 185 14.23 23.08 11.47
N VAL A 186 13.22 23.04 12.33
CA VAL A 186 12.66 21.82 12.91
C VAL A 186 11.17 21.77 12.59
N GLY A 187 10.59 20.60 12.45
CA GLY A 187 9.17 20.51 12.11
C GLY A 187 8.66 19.07 12.05
N GLY A 188 7.35 18.96 11.92
CA GLY A 188 6.62 17.73 11.66
C GLY A 188 5.39 18.04 10.81
N HIS A 189 4.84 17.02 10.12
CA HIS A 189 3.62 17.22 9.37
C HIS A 189 2.37 17.05 10.25
N LEU A 190 1.29 17.79 9.93
CA LEU A 190 0.07 17.82 10.73
C LEU A 190 -0.97 16.77 10.32
N ASP A 191 -0.79 16.15 9.17
CA ASP A 191 -1.71 15.15 8.64
C ASP A 191 -1.29 13.72 9.01
N SER A 192 -2.24 12.81 8.92
CA SER A 192 -2.01 11.37 9.04
C SER A 192 -2.92 10.62 8.06
N TRP A 193 -2.65 9.31 7.87
CA TRP A 193 -3.57 8.46 7.16
C TRP A 193 -4.89 8.31 7.94
N ASP A 194 -6.04 8.39 7.26
CA ASP A 194 -7.39 8.40 7.85
C ASP A 194 -7.77 7.16 8.68
N ILE A 195 -6.98 6.09 8.58
CA ILE A 195 -7.13 4.87 9.39
C ILE A 195 -6.28 4.86 10.66
N GLY A 196 -5.50 5.93 10.91
CA GLY A 196 -4.60 6.06 12.07
C GLY A 196 -4.76 7.40 12.76
N ASP A 197 -4.39 7.45 14.04
CA ASP A 197 -4.47 8.68 14.85
C ASP A 197 -3.27 9.62 14.63
N GLY A 198 -2.23 9.21 13.88
CA GLY A 198 -1.04 9.99 13.61
C GLY A 198 -0.17 10.28 14.84
N SER A 199 -0.33 9.54 15.93
CA SER A 199 0.36 9.84 17.20
C SER A 199 1.87 9.78 17.09
N HIS A 200 2.40 8.85 16.29
CA HIS A 200 3.84 8.70 16.06
C HIS A 200 4.28 9.35 14.75
N ASP A 201 3.54 9.14 13.68
CA ASP A 201 3.77 9.67 12.34
C ASP A 201 2.65 10.67 11.97
N ASP A 202 2.76 11.98 12.27
CA ASP A 202 3.97 12.62 12.81
C ASP A 202 3.68 13.51 14.05
N GLY A 203 2.70 13.13 14.87
CA GLY A 203 2.41 13.84 16.12
C GLY A 203 3.63 13.95 17.04
N ALA A 204 4.48 12.92 17.07
CA ALA A 204 5.73 12.94 17.83
C ALA A 204 6.70 14.01 17.30
N GLY A 205 6.87 14.14 15.98
CA GLY A 205 7.70 15.17 15.36
C GLY A 205 7.17 16.57 15.64
N CYS A 206 5.84 16.76 15.58
CA CYS A 206 5.21 18.03 15.93
C CYS A 206 5.51 18.45 17.38
N VAL A 207 5.34 17.52 18.34
CA VAL A 207 5.58 17.82 19.77
C VAL A 207 7.05 18.10 20.03
N GLN A 208 7.97 17.31 19.46
CA GLN A 208 9.42 17.56 19.60
C GLN A 208 9.86 18.89 18.99
N SER A 209 9.14 19.38 17.98
CA SER A 209 9.44 20.67 17.36
C SER A 209 8.94 21.87 18.18
N MET A 210 8.04 21.66 19.13
CA MET A 210 7.50 22.68 20.02
C MET A 210 8.22 22.78 21.36
N ASP A 211 9.00 21.79 21.77
CA ASP A 211 9.74 21.71 23.03
C ASP A 211 11.14 22.32 22.90
#